data_01d9c03d759cf82d1b109b45580b94b4
#
_entry.id   01d9c03d759cf82d1b109b45580b94b4
#
_cell.length_a   1.000
_cell.length_b   1.000
_cell.length_c   1.000
_cell.angle_alpha   90.00
_cell.angle_beta   90.00
_cell.angle_gamma   90.00
#
_symmetry.space_group_name_H-M   'P 1'
#
loop_
_entity.id
_entity.type
_entity.pdbx_description
1 polymer ?
#
loop_
_entity_poly.entity_id
_entity_poly.type
_entity_poly.pdbx_seq_one_letter_code
_entity_poly.pdbx_strand_id
1 'polypeptide(L)'
;IGRALLSEPRLLLMDEPLAALDAARKSEIMGHIERLRDVLGVPIVYVSHALEEVTRLADHMVLLADGGVVATGSAVDIMSRPDLSPHTGRHKAGALIETQVAGHDDFGLTELAFTGGVLRVAGLDLAAGTAVRARIRARDVAIATTRPSDLSILNVFPGRIAEMHPSGAAAMDLQLDIGVKLWARITARSAHELGLVPGREVFALVKSVAIDRHSLGLAQPPNRN
;
A
#
# COMPACT_ATOMS: atom_id res chain seq x y z
N ILE A 1 -18.97 17.03 5.62
CA ILE A 1 -18.51 16.96 4.22
C ILE A 1 -19.58 17.55 3.31
N GLY A 2 -20.84 17.04 3.27
CA GLY A 2 -21.89 17.52 2.36
C GLY A 2 -22.17 19.04 2.44
N ARG A 3 -22.20 19.61 3.65
CA ARG A 3 -22.36 21.05 3.84
C ARG A 3 -21.25 21.90 3.19
N ALA A 4 -20.01 21.44 3.26
CA ALA A 4 -18.87 22.13 2.66
C ALA A 4 -18.93 22.08 1.13
N LEU A 5 -19.43 21.00 0.55
CA LEU A 5 -19.56 20.83 -0.91
C LEU A 5 -20.62 21.73 -1.51
N LEU A 6 -21.69 22.03 -0.79
CA LEU A 6 -22.76 22.94 -1.25
C LEU A 6 -22.28 24.39 -1.49
N SER A 7 -21.12 24.75 -0.95
CA SER A 7 -20.50 26.07 -1.20
C SER A 7 -19.60 26.12 -2.41
N GLU A 8 -19.54 25.06 -3.23
CA GLU A 8 -18.67 24.93 -4.42
C GLU A 8 -17.21 25.34 -4.13
N PRO A 9 -16.54 24.67 -3.17
CA PRO A 9 -15.24 25.09 -2.71
C PRO A 9 -14.17 24.84 -3.78
N ARG A 10 -13.20 25.74 -3.92
CA ARG A 10 -12.01 25.56 -4.77
C ARG A 10 -10.94 24.67 -4.11
N LEU A 11 -11.02 24.43 -2.83
CA LEU A 11 -10.16 23.60 -2.00
C LEU A 11 -10.96 23.06 -0.84
N LEU A 12 -10.86 21.78 -0.56
CA LEU A 12 -11.51 21.12 0.57
C LEU A 12 -10.48 20.77 1.64
N LEU A 13 -10.66 21.31 2.84
CA LEU A 13 -9.82 20.99 4.00
C LEU A 13 -10.57 20.00 4.89
N MET A 14 -9.94 18.88 5.19
CA MET A 14 -10.46 17.83 6.07
C MET A 14 -9.45 17.54 7.17
N ASP A 15 -9.85 17.77 8.42
CA ASP A 15 -9.04 17.46 9.59
C ASP A 15 -9.69 16.33 10.37
N GLU A 16 -9.02 15.17 10.43
CA GLU A 16 -9.45 13.93 11.07
C GLU A 16 -10.96 13.58 10.80
N PRO A 17 -11.44 13.65 9.54
CA PRO A 17 -12.88 13.62 9.25
C PRO A 17 -13.55 12.28 9.56
N LEU A 18 -12.76 11.21 9.73
CA LEU A 18 -13.24 9.84 9.95
C LEU A 18 -12.91 9.30 11.35
N ALA A 19 -12.31 10.10 12.24
CA ALA A 19 -11.81 9.64 13.53
C ALA A 19 -12.90 9.04 14.45
N ALA A 20 -14.12 9.56 14.37
CA ALA A 20 -15.24 9.13 15.22
C ALA A 20 -16.11 8.00 14.61
N LEU A 21 -15.71 7.43 13.47
CA LEU A 21 -16.51 6.43 12.76
C LEU A 21 -16.02 5.00 13.02
N ASP A 22 -16.95 4.06 13.04
CA ASP A 22 -16.66 2.64 13.00
C ASP A 22 -16.09 2.21 11.62
N ALA A 23 -15.47 1.03 11.55
CA ALA A 23 -14.77 0.56 10.36
C ALA A 23 -15.68 0.46 9.11
N ALA A 24 -16.94 0.06 9.27
CA ALA A 24 -17.86 -0.09 8.14
C ALA A 24 -18.23 1.28 7.55
N ARG A 25 -18.63 2.23 8.41
CA ARG A 25 -18.95 3.60 8.01
C ARG A 25 -17.72 4.33 7.45
N LYS A 26 -16.55 4.10 8.07
CA LYS A 26 -15.28 4.65 7.57
C LYS A 26 -15.03 4.22 6.12
N SER A 27 -15.19 2.95 5.81
CA SER A 27 -15.01 2.41 4.45
C SER A 27 -16.00 3.02 3.45
N GLU A 28 -17.26 3.18 3.84
CA GLU A 28 -18.31 3.82 3.03
C GLU A 28 -17.96 5.28 2.70
N ILE A 29 -17.63 6.07 3.73
CA ILE A 29 -17.30 7.49 3.55
C ILE A 29 -16.01 7.67 2.75
N MET A 30 -15.00 6.79 2.95
CA MET A 30 -13.78 6.78 2.14
C MET A 30 -14.09 6.66 0.64
N GLY A 31 -14.98 5.74 0.26
CA GLY A 31 -15.43 5.60 -1.13
C GLY A 31 -16.15 6.84 -1.68
N HIS A 32 -16.82 7.61 -0.83
CA HIS A 32 -17.38 8.90 -1.23
C HIS A 32 -16.30 9.97 -1.43
N ILE A 33 -15.28 10.03 -0.56
CA ILE A 33 -14.16 10.97 -0.69
C ILE A 33 -13.35 10.66 -1.97
N GLU A 34 -13.09 9.39 -2.26
CA GLU A 34 -12.45 8.98 -3.51
C GLU A 34 -13.22 9.48 -4.73
N ARG A 35 -14.54 9.28 -4.75
CA ARG A 35 -15.38 9.78 -5.85
C ARG A 35 -15.38 11.30 -5.96
N LEU A 36 -15.36 12.03 -4.84
CA LEU A 36 -15.24 13.49 -4.86
C LEU A 36 -13.94 13.94 -5.49
N ARG A 37 -12.82 13.32 -5.13
CA ARG A 37 -11.51 13.58 -5.74
C ARG A 37 -11.53 13.31 -7.25
N ASP A 38 -12.00 12.12 -7.64
CA ASP A 38 -11.85 11.60 -9.00
C ASP A 38 -12.88 12.21 -9.98
N VAL A 39 -14.10 12.51 -9.53
CA VAL A 39 -15.19 13.02 -10.38
C VAL A 39 -15.27 14.52 -10.38
N LEU A 40 -15.15 15.17 -9.22
CA LEU A 40 -15.28 16.63 -9.11
C LEU A 40 -13.95 17.36 -9.30
N GLY A 41 -12.81 16.65 -9.19
CA GLY A 41 -11.49 17.24 -9.36
C GLY A 41 -11.16 18.36 -8.36
N VAL A 42 -11.88 18.42 -7.22
CA VAL A 42 -11.61 19.42 -6.18
C VAL A 42 -10.36 19.02 -5.41
N PRO A 43 -9.34 19.86 -5.31
CA PRO A 43 -8.16 19.59 -4.49
C PRO A 43 -8.56 19.40 -3.03
N ILE A 44 -7.99 18.36 -2.38
CA ILE A 44 -8.29 18.00 -0.99
C ILE A 44 -7.00 18.06 -0.19
N VAL A 45 -6.97 18.82 0.89
CA VAL A 45 -5.97 18.70 1.96
C VAL A 45 -6.59 17.85 3.06
N TYR A 46 -6.02 16.67 3.26
CA TYR A 46 -6.54 15.67 4.19
C TYR A 46 -5.55 15.44 5.32
N VAL A 47 -5.93 15.77 6.55
CA VAL A 47 -5.12 15.53 7.74
C VAL A 47 -5.65 14.29 8.44
N SER A 48 -4.80 13.31 8.68
CA SER A 48 -5.12 12.10 9.44
C SER A 48 -3.86 11.45 10.01
N HIS A 49 -4.01 10.80 11.16
CA HIS A 49 -3.00 9.89 11.72
C HIS A 49 -3.24 8.42 11.30
N ALA A 50 -4.34 8.15 10.60
CA ALA A 50 -4.69 6.83 10.09
C ALA A 50 -4.03 6.58 8.72
N LEU A 51 -2.89 5.90 8.73
CA LEU A 51 -2.11 5.64 7.53
C LEU A 51 -2.92 4.96 6.40
N GLU A 52 -3.91 4.14 6.76
CA GLU A 52 -4.81 3.48 5.80
C GLU A 52 -5.65 4.49 5.00
N GLU A 53 -6.10 5.56 5.65
CA GLU A 53 -6.83 6.64 4.98
C GLU A 53 -5.91 7.40 4.03
N VAL A 54 -4.74 7.78 4.54
CA VAL A 54 -3.77 8.57 3.76
C VAL A 54 -3.26 7.81 2.56
N THR A 55 -2.86 6.54 2.70
CA THR A 55 -2.36 5.73 1.58
C THR A 55 -3.42 5.47 0.50
N ARG A 56 -4.68 5.50 0.87
CA ARG A 56 -5.80 5.29 -0.04
C ARG A 56 -6.19 6.58 -0.79
N LEU A 57 -6.09 7.74 -0.11
CA LEU A 57 -6.58 9.02 -0.64
C LEU A 57 -5.47 9.89 -1.24
N ALA A 58 -4.27 9.91 -0.64
CA ALA A 58 -3.26 10.89 -0.96
C ALA A 58 -2.44 10.52 -2.20
N ASP A 59 -2.24 11.47 -3.08
CA ASP A 59 -1.25 11.42 -4.16
C ASP A 59 0.10 11.94 -3.65
N HIS A 60 0.05 13.00 -2.84
CA HIS A 60 1.21 13.61 -2.20
C HIS A 60 1.04 13.64 -0.69
N MET A 61 2.10 13.34 0.05
CA MET A 61 2.12 13.30 1.50
C MET A 61 3.11 14.32 2.07
N VAL A 62 2.71 14.94 3.16
CA VAL A 62 3.59 15.71 4.05
C VAL A 62 3.56 15.01 5.40
N LEU A 63 4.68 14.46 5.82
CA LEU A 63 4.82 13.78 7.11
C LEU A 63 5.30 14.80 8.15
N LEU A 64 4.54 14.94 9.22
CA LEU A 64 4.82 15.86 10.32
C LEU A 64 5.17 15.07 11.59
N ALA A 65 6.20 15.52 12.30
CA ALA A 65 6.50 15.07 13.66
C ALA A 65 7.12 16.23 14.45
N ASP A 66 6.81 16.29 15.73
CA ASP A 66 7.33 17.30 16.67
C ASP A 66 7.16 18.75 16.17
N GLY A 67 6.06 19.02 15.47
CA GLY A 67 5.74 20.35 14.92
C GLY A 67 6.50 20.72 13.66
N GLY A 68 7.33 19.83 13.10
CA GLY A 68 8.11 20.07 11.88
C GLY A 68 7.77 19.10 10.74
N VAL A 69 8.17 19.47 9.52
CA VAL A 69 8.10 18.60 8.35
C VAL A 69 9.27 17.62 8.38
N VAL A 70 8.98 16.32 8.47
CA VAL A 70 9.97 15.23 8.43
C VAL A 70 10.26 14.81 6.99
N ALA A 71 9.22 14.70 6.17
CA ALA A 71 9.36 14.33 4.77
C ALA A 71 8.16 14.83 3.95
N THR A 72 8.40 15.01 2.65
CA THR A 72 7.37 15.34 1.66
C THR A 72 7.66 14.59 0.37
N GLY A 73 6.64 14.13 -0.34
CA GLY A 73 6.79 13.38 -1.59
C GLY A 73 5.52 12.63 -1.97
N SER A 74 5.60 11.80 -3.00
CA SER A 74 4.48 10.92 -3.36
C SER A 74 4.17 9.94 -2.21
N ALA A 75 2.90 9.52 -2.10
CA ALA A 75 2.52 8.52 -1.09
C ALA A 75 3.33 7.22 -1.25
N VAL A 76 3.62 6.83 -2.49
CA VAL A 76 4.43 5.65 -2.83
C VAL A 76 5.87 5.80 -2.31
N ASP A 77 6.51 6.95 -2.57
CA ASP A 77 7.88 7.20 -2.13
C ASP A 77 8.00 7.24 -0.60
N ILE A 78 7.12 7.99 0.06
CA ILE A 78 7.11 8.11 1.53
C ILE A 78 6.92 6.73 2.18
N MET A 79 6.00 5.92 1.65
CA MET A 79 5.74 4.58 2.17
C MET A 79 6.87 3.58 1.89
N SER A 80 7.69 3.84 0.89
CA SER A 80 8.83 3.01 0.52
C SER A 80 10.10 3.31 1.33
N ARG A 81 10.11 4.36 2.16
CA ARG A 81 11.29 4.80 2.91
C ARG A 81 11.37 4.16 4.29
N PRO A 82 12.43 3.36 4.58
CA PRO A 82 12.60 2.69 5.88
C PRO A 82 12.88 3.66 7.02
N ASP A 83 13.61 4.74 6.75
CA ASP A 83 13.96 5.78 7.72
C ASP A 83 12.73 6.50 8.29
N LEU A 84 11.63 6.54 7.54
CA LEU A 84 10.36 7.11 7.97
C LEU A 84 9.46 6.14 8.77
N SER A 85 9.85 4.87 8.87
CA SER A 85 9.13 3.83 9.61
C SER A 85 8.81 4.20 11.09
N PRO A 86 9.66 4.91 11.84
CA PRO A 86 9.30 5.37 13.17
C PRO A 86 8.08 6.30 13.21
N HIS A 87 7.91 7.12 12.17
CA HIS A 87 6.84 8.13 12.06
C HIS A 87 5.59 7.59 11.37
N THR A 88 5.74 6.67 10.42
CA THR A 88 4.61 6.02 9.74
C THR A 88 4.05 4.82 10.52
N GLY A 89 4.68 4.49 11.66
CA GLY A 89 4.31 3.37 12.53
C GLY A 89 5.02 2.06 12.11
N ARG A 90 5.96 1.60 12.93
CA ARG A 90 6.77 0.39 12.69
C ARG A 90 5.94 -0.85 12.36
N HIS A 91 4.74 -0.99 12.95
CA HIS A 91 3.84 -2.11 12.67
C HIS A 91 2.98 -1.94 11.41
N LYS A 92 2.96 -0.73 10.84
CA LYS A 92 2.18 -0.38 9.64
C LYS A 92 3.04 -0.28 8.39
N ALA A 93 4.36 -0.56 8.49
CA ALA A 93 5.27 -0.60 7.35
C ALA A 93 4.70 -1.52 6.25
N GLY A 94 4.75 -1.08 5.02
CA GLY A 94 4.24 -1.81 3.87
C GLY A 94 4.58 -1.08 2.59
N ALA A 95 4.38 -1.75 1.46
CA ALA A 95 4.52 -1.14 0.16
C ALA A 95 3.16 -0.66 -0.36
N LEU A 96 3.18 0.44 -1.06
CA LEU A 96 2.08 0.90 -1.88
C LEU A 96 2.48 0.68 -3.34
N ILE A 97 1.74 -0.16 -4.06
CA ILE A 97 2.05 -0.56 -5.43
C ILE A 97 0.97 0.01 -6.34
N GLU A 98 1.38 0.76 -7.35
CA GLU A 98 0.49 1.19 -8.42
C GLU A 98 0.27 0.03 -9.39
N THR A 99 -0.98 -0.28 -9.63
CA THR A 99 -1.42 -1.42 -10.43
C THR A 99 -2.56 -1.01 -11.36
N GLN A 100 -2.84 -1.87 -12.33
CA GLN A 100 -3.98 -1.73 -13.22
C GLN A 100 -4.75 -3.05 -13.28
N VAL A 101 -6.08 -3.00 -13.24
CA VAL A 101 -6.91 -4.20 -13.43
C VAL A 101 -6.66 -4.77 -14.82
N ALA A 102 -6.10 -5.98 -14.88
CA ALA A 102 -5.86 -6.70 -16.13
C ALA A 102 -7.07 -7.57 -16.51
N GLY A 103 -7.78 -8.11 -15.51
CA GLY A 103 -8.94 -8.95 -15.71
C GLY A 103 -9.40 -9.61 -14.42
N HIS A 104 -10.28 -10.60 -14.60
CA HIS A 104 -10.82 -11.43 -13.53
C HIS A 104 -10.68 -12.89 -13.95
N ASP A 105 -10.40 -13.77 -13.00
CA ASP A 105 -10.38 -15.21 -13.26
C ASP A 105 -11.74 -15.87 -12.92
N ASP A 106 -11.88 -17.13 -13.32
CA ASP A 106 -13.11 -17.90 -13.11
C ASP A 106 -13.39 -18.25 -11.63
N PHE A 107 -12.45 -17.98 -10.73
CA PHE A 107 -12.56 -18.22 -9.29
C PHE A 107 -12.89 -16.94 -8.49
N GLY A 108 -13.15 -15.81 -9.17
CA GLY A 108 -13.50 -14.54 -8.55
C GLY A 108 -12.30 -13.75 -8.03
N LEU A 109 -11.09 -14.04 -8.50
CA LEU A 109 -9.92 -13.21 -8.24
C LEU A 109 -9.79 -12.14 -9.32
N THR A 110 -9.39 -10.96 -8.90
CA THR A 110 -9.02 -9.86 -9.80
C THR A 110 -7.52 -9.86 -10.00
N GLU A 111 -7.09 -9.78 -11.23
CA GLU A 111 -5.70 -9.67 -11.63
C GLU A 111 -5.29 -8.20 -11.76
N LEU A 112 -4.35 -7.78 -10.93
CA LEU A 112 -3.77 -6.44 -10.90
C LEU A 112 -2.36 -6.48 -11.49
N ALA A 113 -2.19 -5.95 -12.70
CA ALA A 113 -0.89 -5.87 -13.37
C ALA A 113 -0.05 -4.74 -12.78
N PHE A 114 1.25 -5.01 -12.58
CA PHE A 114 2.28 -4.02 -12.22
C PHE A 114 3.61 -4.40 -12.85
N THR A 115 4.63 -3.57 -12.74
CA THR A 115 5.94 -3.79 -13.40
C THR A 115 6.60 -5.12 -13.01
N GLY A 116 6.35 -5.62 -11.79
CA GLY A 116 6.92 -6.89 -11.29
C GLY A 116 6.09 -8.14 -11.56
N GLY A 117 4.92 -8.01 -12.22
CA GLY A 117 4.05 -9.15 -12.53
C GLY A 117 2.57 -8.87 -12.32
N VAL A 118 1.84 -9.89 -11.90
CA VAL A 118 0.40 -9.83 -11.66
C VAL A 118 0.10 -10.19 -10.21
N LEU A 119 -0.57 -9.29 -9.49
CA LEU A 119 -1.04 -9.48 -8.13
C LEU A 119 -2.51 -9.94 -8.17
N ARG A 120 -2.80 -11.13 -7.66
CA ARG A 120 -4.14 -11.70 -7.56
C ARG A 120 -4.76 -11.35 -6.22
N VAL A 121 -5.91 -10.69 -6.24
CA VAL A 121 -6.64 -10.24 -5.05
C VAL A 121 -8.09 -10.70 -5.11
N ALA A 122 -8.70 -10.93 -3.95
CA ALA A 122 -10.09 -11.37 -3.88
C ALA A 122 -11.07 -10.19 -3.91
N GLY A 123 -12.20 -10.35 -4.59
CA GLY A 123 -13.41 -9.58 -4.37
C GLY A 123 -13.40 -8.13 -4.86
N LEU A 124 -12.69 -7.79 -5.92
CA LEU A 124 -12.80 -6.51 -6.60
C LEU A 124 -13.74 -6.63 -7.80
N ASP A 125 -14.75 -5.78 -7.83
CA ASP A 125 -15.63 -5.61 -9.00
C ASP A 125 -15.28 -4.26 -9.67
N LEU A 126 -14.17 -4.26 -10.42
CA LEU A 126 -13.65 -3.10 -11.12
C LEU A 126 -13.40 -3.46 -12.58
N ALA A 127 -13.73 -2.55 -13.49
CA ALA A 127 -13.50 -2.74 -14.91
C ALA A 127 -12.01 -2.89 -15.24
N ALA A 128 -11.69 -3.71 -16.25
CA ALA A 128 -10.34 -3.80 -16.80
C ALA A 128 -9.83 -2.41 -17.22
N GLY A 129 -8.55 -2.16 -16.99
CA GLY A 129 -7.94 -0.85 -17.22
C GLY A 129 -8.06 0.13 -16.06
N THR A 130 -8.86 -0.17 -15.00
CA THR A 130 -8.95 0.69 -13.82
C THR A 130 -7.62 0.71 -13.09
N ALA A 131 -7.10 1.92 -12.81
CA ALA A 131 -5.90 2.10 -12.01
C ALA A 131 -6.21 1.91 -10.52
N VAL A 132 -5.43 1.07 -9.83
CA VAL A 132 -5.63 0.69 -8.43
C VAL A 132 -4.32 0.78 -7.67
N ARG A 133 -4.33 1.36 -6.49
CA ARG A 133 -3.22 1.28 -5.53
C ARG A 133 -3.45 0.11 -4.60
N ALA A 134 -2.51 -0.84 -4.57
CA ALA A 134 -2.52 -1.97 -3.68
C ALA A 134 -1.51 -1.75 -2.54
N ARG A 135 -1.99 -1.75 -1.31
CA ARG A 135 -1.13 -1.72 -0.12
C ARG A 135 -0.86 -3.13 0.36
N ILE A 136 0.42 -3.50 0.41
CA ILE A 136 0.87 -4.77 0.97
C ILE A 136 1.60 -4.49 2.27
N ARG A 137 1.10 -5.04 3.39
CA ARG A 137 1.75 -4.86 4.70
C ARG A 137 2.99 -5.75 4.78
N ALA A 138 4.09 -5.22 5.28
CA ALA A 138 5.36 -5.96 5.37
C ALA A 138 5.24 -7.30 6.13
N ARG A 139 4.37 -7.37 7.14
CA ARG A 139 4.10 -8.59 7.92
C ARG A 139 3.36 -9.68 7.16
N ASP A 140 2.71 -9.34 6.05
CA ASP A 140 1.93 -10.25 5.22
C ASP A 140 2.77 -10.82 4.06
N VAL A 141 4.06 -10.46 4.00
CA VAL A 141 5.03 -10.94 3.02
C VAL A 141 5.93 -11.98 3.66
N ALA A 142 5.88 -13.20 3.13
CA ALA A 142 6.82 -14.25 3.49
C ALA A 142 7.96 -14.35 2.44
N ILE A 143 9.09 -14.93 2.82
CA ILE A 143 10.28 -15.06 1.99
C ILE A 143 10.61 -16.55 1.80
N ALA A 144 10.94 -16.93 0.57
CA ALA A 144 11.55 -18.21 0.25
C ALA A 144 12.84 -17.99 -0.56
N THR A 145 13.85 -18.84 -0.33
CA THR A 145 15.15 -18.79 -1.05
C THR A 145 15.14 -19.61 -2.32
N THR A 146 14.15 -20.47 -2.49
CA THR A 146 13.87 -21.24 -3.70
C THR A 146 12.41 -21.03 -4.10
N ARG A 147 12.08 -21.19 -5.37
CA ARG A 147 10.68 -21.08 -5.81
C ARG A 147 9.86 -22.19 -5.14
N PRO A 148 8.89 -21.83 -4.31
CA PRO A 148 8.08 -22.83 -3.62
C PRO A 148 7.07 -23.46 -4.58
N SER A 149 6.72 -24.73 -4.31
CA SER A 149 5.64 -25.47 -4.95
C SER A 149 4.63 -25.98 -3.89
N ASP A 150 3.50 -26.46 -4.34
CA ASP A 150 2.49 -27.14 -3.51
C ASP A 150 2.00 -26.31 -2.29
N LEU A 151 1.72 -25.03 -2.52
CA LEU A 151 1.21 -24.12 -1.50
C LEU A 151 0.03 -23.28 -2.00
N SER A 152 -0.76 -22.79 -1.06
CA SER A 152 -1.99 -22.03 -1.36
C SER A 152 -1.74 -20.53 -1.66
N ILE A 153 -0.49 -20.08 -1.72
CA ILE A 153 -0.14 -18.69 -2.00
C ILE A 153 0.03 -18.54 -3.51
N LEU A 154 -0.83 -17.75 -4.14
CA LEU A 154 -0.81 -17.54 -5.59
C LEU A 154 0.16 -16.44 -6.01
N ASN A 155 0.39 -15.45 -5.16
CA ASN A 155 1.29 -14.33 -5.45
C ASN A 155 2.70 -14.68 -4.99
N VAL A 156 3.52 -15.14 -5.94
CA VAL A 156 4.92 -15.50 -5.73
C VAL A 156 5.75 -14.71 -6.73
N PHE A 157 6.49 -13.73 -6.23
CA PHE A 157 7.28 -12.82 -7.05
C PHE A 157 8.77 -13.09 -6.88
N PRO A 158 9.52 -13.37 -7.96
CA PRO A 158 10.97 -13.36 -7.89
C PRO A 158 11.45 -11.94 -7.61
N GLY A 159 12.50 -11.81 -6.81
CA GLY A 159 13.06 -10.52 -6.47
C GLY A 159 14.42 -10.64 -5.81
N ARG A 160 14.97 -9.50 -5.46
CA ARG A 160 16.28 -9.38 -4.81
C ARG A 160 16.15 -8.56 -3.53
N ILE A 161 16.89 -8.95 -2.50
CA ILE A 161 16.98 -8.15 -1.27
C ILE A 161 17.85 -6.92 -1.59
N ALA A 162 17.24 -5.72 -1.51
CA ALA A 162 17.94 -4.47 -1.67
C ALA A 162 18.62 -4.04 -0.36
N GLU A 163 17.84 -4.04 0.74
CA GLU A 163 18.30 -3.58 2.06
C GLU A 163 17.72 -4.45 3.17
N MET A 164 18.39 -4.45 4.33
CA MET A 164 17.95 -5.14 5.54
C MET A 164 18.16 -4.24 6.74
N HIS A 165 17.12 -4.09 7.57
CA HIS A 165 17.14 -3.24 8.76
C HIS A 165 16.60 -3.99 9.99
N PRO A 166 17.31 -3.98 11.13
CA PRO A 166 16.75 -4.50 12.37
C PRO A 166 15.47 -3.75 12.78
N SER A 167 14.43 -4.48 13.17
CA SER A 167 13.14 -3.94 13.59
C SER A 167 12.82 -4.36 15.01
N GLY A 168 13.50 -3.75 15.99
CA GLY A 168 13.50 -4.18 17.38
C GLY A 168 14.42 -5.39 17.60
N ALA A 169 14.24 -6.10 18.72
CA ALA A 169 15.15 -7.17 19.13
C ALA A 169 15.00 -8.49 18.35
N ALA A 170 13.82 -8.76 17.80
CA ALA A 170 13.48 -10.08 17.25
C ALA A 170 13.03 -10.08 15.80
N ALA A 171 12.95 -8.92 15.16
CA ALA A 171 12.46 -8.78 13.78
C ALA A 171 13.48 -8.11 12.86
N MET A 172 13.35 -8.39 11.58
CA MET A 172 14.12 -7.84 10.49
C MET A 172 13.18 -7.34 9.41
N ASP A 173 13.34 -6.09 8.99
CA ASP A 173 12.66 -5.52 7.83
C ASP A 173 13.58 -5.67 6.61
N LEU A 174 13.02 -6.21 5.54
CA LEU A 174 13.69 -6.42 4.27
C LEU A 174 13.05 -5.53 3.22
N GLN A 175 13.84 -4.75 2.52
CA GLN A 175 13.39 -4.13 1.27
C GLN A 175 13.74 -5.06 0.12
N LEU A 176 12.74 -5.43 -0.64
CA LEU A 176 12.86 -6.29 -1.83
C LEU A 176 12.63 -5.43 -3.08
N ASP A 177 13.38 -5.73 -4.12
CA ASP A 177 13.08 -5.29 -5.47
C ASP A 177 12.44 -6.47 -6.23
N ILE A 178 11.15 -6.33 -6.55
CA ILE A 178 10.37 -7.28 -7.35
C ILE A 178 9.90 -6.62 -8.67
N GLY A 179 10.64 -5.62 -9.18
CA GLY A 179 10.23 -4.68 -10.22
C GLY A 179 9.61 -3.41 -9.63
N VAL A 180 9.18 -3.48 -8.37
CA VAL A 180 8.81 -2.37 -7.49
C VAL A 180 9.34 -2.66 -6.09
N LYS A 181 9.44 -1.63 -5.25
CA LYS A 181 9.88 -1.81 -3.87
C LYS A 181 8.79 -2.47 -3.04
N LEU A 182 9.10 -3.60 -2.45
CA LEU A 182 8.22 -4.35 -1.53
C LEU A 182 8.91 -4.52 -0.18
N TRP A 183 8.17 -4.33 0.92
CA TRP A 183 8.67 -4.59 2.26
C TRP A 183 8.22 -5.96 2.77
N ALA A 184 9.14 -6.67 3.41
CA ALA A 184 8.84 -7.88 4.17
C ALA A 184 9.34 -7.72 5.61
N ARG A 185 8.55 -8.15 6.59
CA ARG A 185 8.96 -8.25 8.00
C ARG A 185 8.98 -9.69 8.42
N ILE A 186 10.16 -10.17 8.75
CA ILE A 186 10.39 -11.53 9.22
C ILE A 186 11.08 -11.52 10.59
N THR A 187 11.22 -12.69 11.22
CA THR A 187 12.03 -12.79 12.44
C THR A 187 13.52 -12.72 12.12
N ALA A 188 14.30 -12.16 13.05
CA ALA A 188 15.76 -12.13 12.91
C ALA A 188 16.33 -13.57 12.81
N ARG A 189 15.70 -14.52 13.50
CA ARG A 189 16.04 -15.95 13.41
C ARG A 189 15.85 -16.49 11.99
N SER A 190 14.70 -16.21 11.35
CA SER A 190 14.44 -16.63 9.96
C SER A 190 15.45 -16.02 8.99
N ALA A 191 15.81 -14.74 9.16
CA ALA A 191 16.82 -14.09 8.34
C ALA A 191 18.19 -14.80 8.45
N HIS A 192 18.58 -15.18 9.67
CA HIS A 192 19.82 -15.91 9.93
C HIS A 192 19.79 -17.34 9.38
N GLU A 193 18.74 -18.13 9.66
CA GLU A 193 18.62 -19.51 9.21
C GLU A 193 18.54 -19.63 7.67
N LEU A 194 17.88 -18.68 7.03
CA LEU A 194 17.83 -18.60 5.57
C LEU A 194 19.10 -17.97 4.96
N GLY A 195 20.04 -17.47 5.76
CA GLY A 195 21.26 -16.81 5.30
C GLY A 195 20.99 -15.60 4.42
N LEU A 196 19.96 -14.80 4.76
CA LEU A 196 19.58 -13.63 3.95
C LEU A 196 20.61 -12.51 4.09
N VAL A 197 20.98 -11.96 2.95
CA VAL A 197 21.93 -10.83 2.84
C VAL A 197 21.47 -9.92 1.72
N PRO A 198 21.83 -8.62 1.74
CA PRO A 198 21.61 -7.74 0.60
C PRO A 198 22.21 -8.31 -0.69
N GLY A 199 21.51 -8.17 -1.80
CA GLY A 199 21.86 -8.71 -3.11
C GLY A 199 21.39 -10.13 -3.37
N ARG A 200 20.94 -10.89 -2.36
CA ARG A 200 20.46 -12.26 -2.53
C ARG A 200 19.13 -12.30 -3.28
N GLU A 201 19.02 -13.21 -4.25
CA GLU A 201 17.77 -13.52 -4.93
C GLU A 201 16.86 -14.34 -4.02
N VAL A 202 15.57 -13.99 -4.01
CA VAL A 202 14.54 -14.60 -3.16
C VAL A 202 13.20 -14.59 -3.89
N PHE A 203 12.22 -15.26 -3.30
CA PHE A 203 10.83 -15.18 -3.71
C PHE A 203 10.03 -14.52 -2.59
N ALA A 204 9.29 -13.46 -2.93
CA ALA A 204 8.32 -12.82 -2.06
C ALA A 204 6.95 -13.49 -2.25
N LEU A 205 6.33 -13.89 -1.14
CA LEU A 205 5.06 -14.58 -1.13
C LEU A 205 4.01 -13.73 -0.42
N VAL A 206 2.89 -13.47 -1.09
CA VAL A 206 1.79 -12.67 -0.55
C VAL A 206 0.48 -13.43 -0.71
N LYS A 207 -0.26 -13.65 0.37
CA LYS A 207 -1.58 -14.28 0.29
C LYS A 207 -2.58 -13.34 -0.38
N SER A 208 -3.34 -13.80 -1.36
CA SER A 208 -4.39 -13.02 -2.03
C SER A 208 -5.44 -12.48 -1.05
N VAL A 209 -5.80 -13.25 -0.03
CA VAL A 209 -6.76 -12.88 1.01
C VAL A 209 -6.21 -11.90 2.05
N ALA A 210 -4.90 -11.64 2.08
CA ALA A 210 -4.30 -10.62 2.94
C ALA A 210 -4.46 -9.19 2.39
N ILE A 211 -4.84 -9.09 1.12
CA ILE A 211 -5.08 -7.83 0.42
C ILE A 211 -6.60 -7.64 0.36
N ASP A 212 -7.14 -6.95 1.33
CA ASP A 212 -8.56 -6.65 1.43
C ASP A 212 -8.92 -5.33 0.71
N ARG A 213 -10.24 -5.05 0.62
CA ARG A 213 -10.74 -3.80 0.00
C ARG A 213 -10.21 -2.53 0.70
N HIS A 214 -9.87 -2.60 1.99
CA HIS A 214 -9.30 -1.47 2.74
C HIS A 214 -7.84 -1.21 2.39
N SER A 215 -7.17 -2.21 1.82
CA SER A 215 -5.80 -2.12 1.31
C SER A 215 -5.72 -1.63 -0.13
N LEU A 216 -6.87 -1.37 -0.77
CA LEU A 216 -6.96 -0.96 -2.16
C LEU A 216 -7.55 0.44 -2.27
N GLY A 217 -6.96 1.30 -3.08
CA GLY A 217 -7.42 2.64 -3.41
C GLY A 217 -7.47 2.82 -4.93
N LEU A 218 -8.38 3.66 -5.42
CA LEU A 218 -8.35 4.07 -6.82
C LEU A 218 -7.13 4.98 -7.04
N ALA A 219 -6.28 4.63 -8.00
CA ALA A 219 -5.17 5.47 -8.42
C ALA A 219 -5.66 6.46 -9.48
N GLN A 220 -5.16 7.70 -9.45
CA GLN A 220 -5.39 8.61 -10.58
C GLN A 220 -4.63 8.08 -11.81
N PRO A 221 -5.21 8.17 -13.00
CA PRO A 221 -4.45 7.93 -14.21
C PRO A 221 -3.28 8.92 -14.28
N PRO A 222 -2.11 8.51 -14.79
CA PRO A 222 -0.97 9.41 -14.90
C PRO A 222 -1.40 10.67 -15.67
N ASN A 223 -1.10 11.84 -15.09
CA ASN A 223 -1.37 13.13 -15.72
C ASN A 223 -0.80 13.10 -17.14
N ARG A 224 -1.66 13.14 -18.14
CA ARG A 224 -1.24 13.39 -19.53
C ARG A 224 -0.88 14.87 -19.61
N ASN A 225 0.42 15.16 -19.48
CA ASN A 225 0.99 16.44 -19.94
C ASN A 225 0.90 16.52 -21.46
#